data_a2978616dbd646adca422103c22001a2
#
_entry.id   a2978616dbd646adca422103c22001a2
#
_cell.length_a   1.000
_cell.length_b   1.000
_cell.length_c   1.000
_cell.angle_alpha   90.00
_cell.angle_beta   90.00
_cell.angle_gamma   90.00
#
_symmetry.space_group_name_H-M   'P 1'
#
loop_
_entity.id
_entity.type
_entity.pdbx_description
1 polymer ?
#
loop_
_entity_poly.entity_id
_entity_poly.type
_entity_poly.pdbx_seq_one_letter_code
_entity_poly.pdbx_strand_id
1 'polypeptide(L)'
;MPKYKHLFFDLDHTLWDFDTNAKLTLEDIFAAHQLHEITKADFDVFYQKYLHHNKIMWDRYQNGYITAEELKWKRMWRTLLEFKVANEVLSKQLSASFLEILPTKTIVFPYTLEILQYLRNKSYHMHLITNGFAKTQKSKIKNSNIDHFFTHIITSEESNSMKPEKEIFDFALNVSSAKLEESIMIGDNPDADIKGALNYGMDCVFVKHTETPCDFVPTHTITHLQQLEAIL
;
A
#
# COMPACT_ATOMS: atom_id res chain seq x y z
N MET A 1 17.32 -24.34 -12.36
CA MET A 1 16.75 -23.02 -12.70
C MET A 1 15.95 -22.56 -11.50
N PRO A 2 15.88 -21.28 -11.17
CA PRO A 2 15.05 -20.81 -10.09
C PRO A 2 13.57 -21.18 -10.35
N LYS A 3 12.82 -21.48 -9.28
CA LYS A 3 11.40 -21.84 -9.38
C LYS A 3 10.58 -20.68 -9.93
N TYR A 4 10.84 -19.47 -9.43
CA TYR A 4 10.10 -18.26 -9.80
C TYR A 4 10.82 -17.48 -10.89
N LYS A 5 10.06 -16.76 -11.72
CA LYS A 5 10.52 -15.81 -12.73
C LYS A 5 9.82 -14.45 -12.59
N HIS A 6 8.57 -14.47 -12.10
CA HIS A 6 7.73 -13.30 -11.94
C HIS A 6 7.46 -13.03 -10.46
N LEU A 7 7.84 -11.84 -10.00
CA LEU A 7 7.69 -11.40 -8.62
C LEU A 7 6.65 -10.27 -8.59
N PHE A 8 5.57 -10.50 -7.86
CA PHE A 8 4.49 -9.53 -7.69
C PHE A 8 4.59 -8.93 -6.29
N PHE A 9 4.99 -7.66 -6.21
CA PHE A 9 5.13 -6.95 -4.95
C PHE A 9 3.86 -6.14 -4.64
N ASP A 10 3.45 -6.11 -3.38
CA ASP A 10 2.69 -5.00 -2.87
C ASP A 10 3.60 -3.78 -2.67
N LEU A 11 3.03 -2.58 -2.54
CA LEU A 11 3.80 -1.35 -2.39
C LEU A 11 3.78 -0.81 -0.97
N ASP A 12 2.59 -0.45 -0.45
CA ASP A 12 2.42 0.22 0.83
C ASP A 12 2.63 -0.77 1.99
N HIS A 13 3.44 -0.41 2.98
CA HIS A 13 3.89 -1.27 4.08
C HIS A 13 4.76 -2.47 3.68
N THR A 14 5.01 -2.68 2.37
CA THR A 14 5.91 -3.73 1.88
C THR A 14 7.25 -3.16 1.43
N LEU A 15 7.24 -2.26 0.46
CA LEU A 15 8.42 -1.57 -0.06
C LEU A 15 8.46 -0.09 0.37
N TRP A 16 7.31 0.55 0.40
CA TRP A 16 7.14 1.96 0.72
C TRP A 16 6.59 2.12 2.14
N ASP A 17 7.32 2.84 3.00
CA ASP A 17 6.94 3.06 4.39
C ASP A 17 5.77 4.04 4.49
N PHE A 18 4.55 3.48 4.34
CA PHE A 18 3.33 4.26 4.35
C PHE A 18 3.15 5.04 5.65
N ASP A 19 3.38 4.42 6.79
CA ASP A 19 3.12 5.05 8.09
C ASP A 19 3.99 6.27 8.32
N THR A 20 5.29 6.16 8.05
CA THR A 20 6.23 7.28 8.17
C THR A 20 5.88 8.41 7.18
N ASN A 21 5.64 8.07 5.92
CA ASN A 21 5.31 9.07 4.90
C ASN A 21 3.95 9.72 5.13
N ALA A 22 2.95 8.97 5.58
CA ALA A 22 1.63 9.51 5.92
C ALA A 22 1.69 10.43 7.14
N LYS A 23 2.48 10.07 8.17
CA LYS A 23 2.70 10.92 9.34
C LYS A 23 3.30 12.26 8.94
N LEU A 24 4.40 12.26 8.18
CA LEU A 24 5.04 13.49 7.69
C LEU A 24 4.09 14.33 6.83
N THR A 25 3.28 13.69 6.00
CA THR A 25 2.27 14.38 5.19
C THR A 25 1.21 15.06 6.06
N LEU A 26 0.74 14.37 7.10
CA LEU A 26 -0.26 14.93 8.00
C LEU A 26 0.31 16.03 8.90
N GLU A 27 1.59 15.97 9.27
CA GLU A 27 2.30 17.05 9.97
C GLU A 27 2.30 18.32 9.13
N ASP A 28 2.67 18.21 7.83
CA ASP A 28 2.66 19.35 6.91
C ASP A 28 1.24 19.93 6.77
N ILE A 29 0.22 19.09 6.62
CA ILE A 29 -1.19 19.52 6.49
C ILE A 29 -1.68 20.16 7.79
N PHE A 30 -1.36 19.56 8.93
CA PHE A 30 -1.76 20.07 10.24
C PHE A 30 -1.23 21.48 10.50
N ALA A 31 0.04 21.72 10.15
CA ALA A 31 0.66 23.02 10.25
C ALA A 31 0.09 24.02 9.23
N ALA A 32 0.02 23.64 7.95
CA ALA A 32 -0.42 24.53 6.87
C ALA A 32 -1.86 25.01 7.02
N HIS A 33 -2.75 24.16 7.54
CA HIS A 33 -4.16 24.48 7.76
C HIS A 33 -4.46 24.96 9.20
N GLN A 34 -3.43 25.19 10.03
CA GLN A 34 -3.57 25.61 11.42
C GLN A 34 -4.56 24.74 12.22
N LEU A 35 -4.49 23.41 12.02
CA LEU A 35 -5.47 22.48 12.58
C LEU A 35 -5.45 22.48 14.12
N HIS A 36 -4.35 22.85 14.77
CA HIS A 36 -4.30 23.05 16.22
C HIS A 36 -5.35 24.08 16.68
N GLU A 37 -5.47 25.21 15.97
CA GLU A 37 -6.46 26.25 16.29
C GLU A 37 -7.92 25.78 16.05
N ILE A 38 -8.12 24.93 15.06
CA ILE A 38 -9.45 24.43 14.67
C ILE A 38 -9.90 23.30 15.58
N THR A 39 -9.02 22.35 15.87
CA THR A 39 -9.33 21.14 16.65
C THR A 39 -9.12 21.31 18.15
N LYS A 40 -8.34 22.31 18.56
CA LYS A 40 -7.86 22.54 19.94
C LYS A 40 -7.09 21.32 20.49
N ALA A 41 -6.45 20.55 19.63
CA ALA A 41 -5.68 19.36 19.96
C ALA A 41 -4.27 19.45 19.37
N ASP A 42 -3.35 18.70 19.96
CA ASP A 42 -2.01 18.52 19.43
C ASP A 42 -2.00 17.55 18.26
N PHE A 43 -0.94 17.60 17.45
CA PHE A 43 -0.80 16.76 16.26
C PHE A 43 -0.92 15.26 16.58
N ASP A 44 -0.28 14.76 17.63
CA ASP A 44 -0.30 13.33 17.96
C ASP A 44 -1.72 12.83 18.25
N VAL A 45 -2.55 13.64 18.93
CA VAL A 45 -3.96 13.31 19.17
C VAL A 45 -4.74 13.27 17.86
N PHE A 46 -4.54 14.25 16.98
CA PHE A 46 -5.15 14.28 15.65
C PHE A 46 -4.72 13.07 14.82
N TYR A 47 -3.43 12.75 14.81
CA TYR A 47 -2.85 11.64 14.06
C TYR A 47 -3.44 10.29 14.47
N GLN A 48 -3.55 10.03 15.78
CA GLN A 48 -4.15 8.78 16.27
C GLN A 48 -5.63 8.63 15.84
N LYS A 49 -6.41 9.72 15.88
CA LYS A 49 -7.78 9.72 15.39
C LYS A 49 -7.84 9.47 13.88
N TYR A 50 -6.93 10.09 13.11
CA TYR A 50 -6.83 9.85 11.68
C TYR A 50 -6.52 8.38 11.37
N LEU A 51 -5.53 7.78 12.02
CA LEU A 51 -5.17 6.37 11.81
C LEU A 51 -6.37 5.45 12.07
N HIS A 52 -7.10 5.67 13.16
CA HIS A 52 -8.30 4.90 13.49
C HIS A 52 -9.35 4.99 12.37
N HIS A 53 -9.70 6.19 11.94
CA HIS A 53 -10.70 6.37 10.90
C HIS A 53 -10.23 5.95 9.52
N ASN A 54 -8.94 6.14 9.21
CA ASN A 54 -8.35 5.67 7.95
C ASN A 54 -8.48 4.15 7.82
N LYS A 55 -8.13 3.39 8.88
CA LYS A 55 -8.30 1.93 8.89
C LYS A 55 -9.75 1.53 8.66
N ILE A 56 -10.69 2.05 9.44
CA ILE A 56 -12.13 1.74 9.28
C ILE A 56 -12.62 2.05 7.86
N MET A 57 -12.19 3.17 7.28
CA MET A 57 -12.66 3.57 5.96
C MET A 57 -12.06 2.69 4.85
N TRP A 58 -10.79 2.25 5.00
CA TRP A 58 -10.19 1.27 4.09
C TRP A 58 -10.88 -0.09 4.19
N ASP A 59 -11.15 -0.60 5.42
CA ASP A 59 -11.88 -1.85 5.62
C ASP A 59 -13.26 -1.80 4.95
N ARG A 60 -13.97 -0.67 5.07
CA ARG A 60 -15.27 -0.48 4.41
C ARG A 60 -15.18 -0.44 2.89
N TYR A 61 -14.13 0.18 2.35
CA TYR A 61 -13.91 0.26 0.90
C TYR A 61 -13.56 -1.12 0.32
N GLN A 62 -12.68 -1.86 0.95
CA GLN A 62 -12.29 -3.20 0.53
C GLN A 62 -13.47 -4.19 0.56
N ASN A 63 -14.42 -3.99 1.47
CA ASN A 63 -15.66 -4.79 1.53
C ASN A 63 -16.80 -4.25 0.66
N GLY A 64 -16.57 -3.24 -0.18
CA GLY A 64 -17.56 -2.68 -1.09
C GLY A 64 -18.67 -1.85 -0.43
N TYR A 65 -18.54 -1.48 0.87
CA TYR A 65 -19.55 -0.71 1.59
C TYR A 65 -19.52 0.79 1.29
N ILE A 66 -18.44 1.27 0.70
CA ILE A 66 -18.27 2.66 0.30
C ILE A 66 -17.49 2.75 -1.02
N THR A 67 -17.66 3.84 -1.74
CA THR A 67 -16.92 4.12 -2.96
C THR A 67 -15.52 4.67 -2.69
N ALA A 68 -14.64 4.64 -3.71
CA ALA A 68 -13.32 5.27 -3.66
C ALA A 68 -13.42 6.78 -3.34
N GLU A 69 -14.40 7.47 -3.93
CA GLU A 69 -14.63 8.88 -3.67
C GLU A 69 -15.00 9.14 -2.21
N GLU A 70 -15.85 8.30 -1.62
CA GLU A 70 -16.19 8.39 -0.21
C GLU A 70 -14.99 8.12 0.69
N LEU A 71 -14.17 7.11 0.38
CA LEU A 71 -12.94 6.83 1.12
C LEU A 71 -12.01 8.04 1.14
N LYS A 72 -11.78 8.67 -0.04
CA LYS A 72 -10.82 9.77 -0.19
C LYS A 72 -11.06 10.89 0.82
N TRP A 73 -12.30 11.32 1.04
CA TRP A 73 -12.57 12.48 1.91
C TRP A 73 -13.21 12.16 3.26
N LYS A 74 -14.01 11.08 3.36
CA LYS A 74 -14.72 10.76 4.61
C LYS A 74 -13.79 10.35 5.75
N ARG A 75 -12.57 9.87 5.48
CA ARG A 75 -11.58 9.61 6.54
C ARG A 75 -11.20 10.91 7.26
N MET A 76 -10.96 12.00 6.54
CA MET A 76 -10.71 13.32 7.15
C MET A 76 -11.96 13.89 7.83
N TRP A 77 -13.14 13.74 7.19
CA TRP A 77 -14.40 14.13 7.79
C TRP A 77 -14.64 13.47 9.14
N ARG A 78 -14.49 12.15 9.22
CA ARG A 78 -14.66 11.41 10.48
C ARG A 78 -13.61 11.81 11.52
N THR A 79 -12.38 12.06 11.12
CA THR A 79 -11.34 12.57 12.00
C THR A 79 -11.71 13.93 12.59
N LEU A 80 -12.17 14.87 11.77
CA LEU A 80 -12.58 16.21 12.25
C LEU A 80 -13.82 16.16 13.18
N LEU A 81 -14.74 15.23 12.94
CA LEU A 81 -15.90 15.04 13.81
C LEU A 81 -15.53 14.66 15.25
N GLU A 82 -14.42 13.94 15.48
CA GLU A 82 -13.90 13.64 16.83
C GLU A 82 -13.60 14.93 17.62
N PHE A 83 -13.28 16.01 16.92
CA PHE A 83 -13.01 17.34 17.48
C PHE A 83 -14.22 18.29 17.39
N LYS A 84 -15.41 17.74 17.10
CA LYS A 84 -16.65 18.50 16.92
C LYS A 84 -16.61 19.52 15.76
N VAL A 85 -15.75 19.30 14.78
CA VAL A 85 -15.59 20.13 13.59
C VAL A 85 -16.36 19.51 12.44
N ALA A 86 -17.62 19.92 12.23
CA ALA A 86 -18.49 19.47 11.15
C ALA A 86 -18.34 20.38 9.92
N ASN A 87 -17.18 20.34 9.25
CA ASN A 87 -16.87 21.16 8.08
C ASN A 87 -16.45 20.28 6.89
N GLU A 88 -17.44 20.01 6.00
CA GLU A 88 -17.21 19.17 4.81
C GLU A 88 -16.24 19.80 3.83
N VAL A 89 -16.29 21.11 3.63
CA VAL A 89 -15.37 21.82 2.72
C VAL A 89 -13.94 21.64 3.17
N LEU A 90 -13.67 21.91 4.46
CA LEU A 90 -12.33 21.70 5.04
C LEU A 90 -11.88 20.24 4.89
N SER A 91 -12.76 19.27 5.16
CA SER A 91 -12.43 17.85 5.04
C SER A 91 -12.01 17.46 3.62
N LYS A 92 -12.69 17.98 2.61
CA LYS A 92 -12.33 17.78 1.20
C LYS A 92 -11.02 18.46 0.83
N GLN A 93 -10.78 19.65 1.33
CA GLN A 93 -9.50 20.36 1.14
C GLN A 93 -8.32 19.59 1.77
N LEU A 94 -8.44 19.15 3.02
CA LEU A 94 -7.42 18.35 3.68
C LEU A 94 -7.14 17.04 2.94
N SER A 95 -8.19 16.40 2.43
CA SER A 95 -8.06 15.17 1.65
C SER A 95 -7.39 15.39 0.30
N ALA A 96 -7.67 16.49 -0.37
CA ALA A 96 -6.98 16.87 -1.61
C ALA A 96 -5.50 17.12 -1.34
N SER A 97 -5.18 17.91 -0.30
CA SER A 97 -3.79 18.15 0.13
C SER A 97 -3.07 16.85 0.48
N PHE A 98 -3.74 15.92 1.18
CA PHE A 98 -3.14 14.62 1.51
C PHE A 98 -2.78 13.81 0.26
N LEU A 99 -3.67 13.72 -0.73
CA LEU A 99 -3.42 12.97 -1.97
C LEU A 99 -2.37 13.64 -2.87
N GLU A 100 -2.19 14.97 -2.74
CA GLU A 100 -1.17 15.72 -3.45
C GLU A 100 0.21 15.59 -2.80
N ILE A 101 0.28 15.76 -1.47
CA ILE A 101 1.56 15.79 -0.73
C ILE A 101 2.10 14.38 -0.47
N LEU A 102 1.24 13.40 -0.13
CA LEU A 102 1.67 12.05 0.21
C LEU A 102 2.67 11.45 -0.80
N PRO A 103 2.40 11.46 -2.10
CA PRO A 103 3.32 10.85 -3.07
C PRO A 103 4.63 11.65 -3.27
N THR A 104 4.78 12.83 -2.67
CA THR A 104 6.06 13.57 -2.66
C THR A 104 7.03 13.08 -1.59
N LYS A 105 6.53 12.34 -0.60
CA LYS A 105 7.36 11.65 0.40
C LYS A 105 7.96 10.40 -0.23
N THR A 106 9.20 10.08 0.12
CA THR A 106 9.98 9.07 -0.62
C THR A 106 10.62 8.01 0.26
N ILE A 107 10.21 7.92 1.52
CA ILE A 107 10.78 6.95 2.46
C ILE A 107 10.31 5.55 2.08
N VAL A 108 11.26 4.67 1.83
CA VAL A 108 11.06 3.24 1.58
C VAL A 108 11.59 2.44 2.77
N PHE A 109 11.15 1.19 2.92
CA PHE A 109 11.69 0.32 3.94
C PHE A 109 13.19 0.05 3.71
N PRO A 110 13.95 -0.22 4.80
CA PRO A 110 15.35 -0.57 4.68
C PRO A 110 15.59 -1.74 3.71
N TYR A 111 16.63 -1.64 2.92
CA TYR A 111 17.02 -2.63 1.90
C TYR A 111 16.10 -2.70 0.66
N THR A 112 15.16 -1.79 0.47
CA THR A 112 14.27 -1.79 -0.70
C THR A 112 15.06 -1.62 -2.00
N LEU A 113 15.94 -0.62 -2.08
CA LEU A 113 16.70 -0.36 -3.32
C LEU A 113 17.67 -1.48 -3.62
N GLU A 114 18.35 -1.99 -2.60
CA GLU A 114 19.32 -3.04 -2.69
C GLU A 114 18.71 -4.35 -3.19
N ILE A 115 17.56 -4.75 -2.62
CA ILE A 115 16.89 -5.99 -3.04
C ILE A 115 16.32 -5.87 -4.46
N LEU A 116 15.71 -4.75 -4.81
CA LEU A 116 15.18 -4.55 -6.18
C LEU A 116 16.32 -4.58 -7.20
N GLN A 117 17.48 -3.98 -6.90
CA GLN A 117 18.66 -4.06 -7.76
C GLN A 117 19.22 -5.48 -7.87
N TYR A 118 19.28 -6.22 -6.74
CA TYR A 118 19.73 -7.61 -6.72
C TYR A 118 18.82 -8.49 -7.60
N LEU A 119 17.51 -8.40 -7.45
CA LEU A 119 16.54 -9.17 -8.20
C LEU A 119 16.60 -8.84 -9.71
N ARG A 120 16.77 -7.57 -10.06
CA ARG A 120 16.97 -7.14 -11.46
C ARG A 120 18.24 -7.77 -12.05
N ASN A 121 19.34 -7.79 -11.31
CA ASN A 121 20.59 -8.40 -11.75
C ASN A 121 20.48 -9.92 -11.95
N LYS A 122 19.57 -10.56 -11.21
CA LYS A 122 19.22 -11.99 -11.39
C LYS A 122 18.18 -12.23 -12.49
N SER A 123 17.78 -11.19 -13.22
CA SER A 123 16.84 -11.25 -14.35
C SER A 123 15.40 -11.68 -13.96
N TYR A 124 14.97 -11.39 -12.73
CA TYR A 124 13.57 -11.52 -12.35
C TYR A 124 12.71 -10.43 -13.02
N HIS A 125 11.51 -10.80 -13.43
CA HIS A 125 10.48 -9.85 -13.87
C HIS A 125 9.70 -9.39 -12.65
N MET A 126 9.83 -8.12 -12.29
CA MET A 126 9.16 -7.54 -11.13
C MET A 126 7.94 -6.74 -11.54
N HIS A 127 6.85 -6.88 -10.81
CA HIS A 127 5.58 -6.22 -11.01
C HIS A 127 5.04 -5.73 -9.68
N LEU A 128 4.16 -4.71 -9.70
CA LEU A 128 3.40 -4.28 -8.53
C LEU A 128 1.94 -4.68 -8.65
N ILE A 129 1.34 -5.15 -7.56
CA ILE A 129 -0.12 -5.32 -7.40
C ILE A 129 -0.56 -4.57 -6.14
N THR A 130 -1.34 -3.50 -6.31
CA THR A 130 -1.73 -2.63 -5.20
C THR A 130 -3.21 -2.28 -5.21
N ASN A 131 -3.82 -2.19 -4.02
CA ASN A 131 -5.20 -1.70 -3.83
C ASN A 131 -5.27 -0.17 -3.80
N GLY A 132 -4.12 0.52 -3.87
CA GLY A 132 -4.05 1.97 -3.85
C GLY A 132 -4.50 2.63 -5.17
N PHE A 133 -4.81 3.92 -5.11
CA PHE A 133 -5.26 4.71 -6.27
C PHE A 133 -4.14 4.87 -7.32
N ALA A 134 -4.43 4.57 -8.58
CA ALA A 134 -3.47 4.48 -9.67
C ALA A 134 -2.56 5.72 -9.78
N LYS A 135 -3.13 6.92 -9.77
CA LYS A 135 -2.37 8.18 -9.84
C LYS A 135 -1.40 8.32 -8.66
N THR A 136 -1.87 8.03 -7.45
CA THR A 136 -1.06 8.14 -6.23
C THR A 136 0.09 7.13 -6.24
N GLN A 137 -0.19 5.86 -6.57
CA GLN A 137 0.82 4.81 -6.58
C GLN A 137 1.90 5.06 -7.64
N LYS A 138 1.51 5.44 -8.87
CA LYS A 138 2.46 5.81 -9.93
C LYS A 138 3.35 7.00 -9.54
N SER A 139 2.79 7.98 -8.83
CA SER A 139 3.57 9.11 -8.33
C SER A 139 4.53 8.73 -7.21
N LYS A 140 4.11 7.88 -6.25
CA LYS A 140 4.97 7.37 -5.17
C LYS A 140 6.22 6.69 -5.71
N ILE A 141 6.05 5.69 -6.59
CA ILE A 141 7.18 4.90 -7.11
C ILE A 141 8.12 5.75 -7.97
N LYS A 142 7.58 6.69 -8.75
CA LYS A 142 8.38 7.62 -9.55
C LYS A 142 9.19 8.55 -8.66
N ASN A 143 8.58 9.17 -7.66
CA ASN A 143 9.26 10.09 -6.76
C ASN A 143 10.28 9.38 -5.86
N SER A 144 10.02 8.11 -5.50
CA SER A 144 10.97 7.27 -4.76
C SER A 144 12.04 6.62 -5.64
N ASN A 145 12.05 6.93 -6.96
CA ASN A 145 13.02 6.41 -7.93
C ASN A 145 13.08 4.87 -7.99
N ILE A 146 11.94 4.20 -7.87
CA ILE A 146 11.83 2.74 -7.95
C ILE A 146 10.95 2.26 -9.11
N ASP A 147 10.34 3.16 -9.87
CA ASP A 147 9.46 2.85 -11.00
C ASP A 147 10.16 2.01 -12.09
N HIS A 148 11.43 2.29 -12.34
CA HIS A 148 12.24 1.63 -13.35
C HIS A 148 12.59 0.16 -13.05
N PHE A 149 12.23 -0.35 -11.87
CA PHE A 149 12.37 -1.77 -11.53
C PHE A 149 11.17 -2.61 -11.97
N PHE A 150 10.02 -2.00 -12.17
CA PHE A 150 8.77 -2.72 -12.41
C PHE A 150 8.35 -2.69 -13.87
N THR A 151 8.04 -3.86 -14.41
CA THR A 151 7.53 -4.00 -15.78
C THR A 151 6.07 -3.59 -15.88
N HIS A 152 5.27 -3.96 -14.88
CA HIS A 152 3.85 -3.62 -14.79
C HIS A 152 3.51 -3.11 -13.39
N ILE A 153 2.59 -2.15 -13.34
CA ILE A 153 2.02 -1.61 -12.11
C ILE A 153 0.52 -1.86 -12.21
N ILE A 154 0.05 -2.88 -11.51
CA ILE A 154 -1.34 -3.31 -11.51
C ILE A 154 -2.05 -2.67 -10.31
N THR A 155 -3.06 -1.86 -10.60
CA THR A 155 -3.87 -1.19 -9.58
C THR A 155 -5.30 -1.73 -9.58
N SER A 156 -6.01 -1.54 -8.47
CA SER A 156 -7.43 -1.90 -8.38
C SER A 156 -8.29 -1.17 -9.42
N GLU A 157 -7.92 0.05 -9.80
CA GLU A 157 -8.64 0.82 -10.83
C GLU A 157 -8.41 0.23 -12.23
N GLU A 158 -7.21 -0.25 -12.57
CA GLU A 158 -6.90 -0.83 -13.88
C GLU A 158 -7.47 -2.24 -14.05
N SER A 159 -7.47 -3.05 -13.00
CA SER A 159 -8.03 -4.40 -13.02
C SER A 159 -9.54 -4.44 -12.77
N ASN A 160 -10.13 -3.33 -12.32
CA ASN A 160 -11.50 -3.25 -11.80
C ASN A 160 -11.77 -4.29 -10.69
N SER A 161 -10.75 -4.64 -9.93
CA SER A 161 -10.81 -5.60 -8.83
C SER A 161 -9.74 -5.27 -7.78
N MET A 162 -9.88 -5.75 -6.56
CA MET A 162 -8.94 -5.52 -5.45
C MET A 162 -8.47 -6.84 -4.87
N LYS A 163 -7.22 -6.89 -4.38
CA LYS A 163 -6.79 -7.99 -3.51
C LYS A 163 -7.72 -8.05 -2.27
N PRO A 164 -8.21 -9.20 -1.83
CA PRO A 164 -7.79 -10.58 -2.20
C PRO A 164 -8.57 -11.22 -3.37
N GLU A 165 -9.38 -10.48 -4.11
CA GLU A 165 -10.23 -11.05 -5.16
C GLU A 165 -9.40 -11.66 -6.29
N LYS A 166 -9.90 -12.79 -6.84
CA LYS A 166 -9.20 -13.58 -7.85
C LYS A 166 -8.89 -12.79 -9.12
N GLU A 167 -9.78 -11.90 -9.50
CA GLU A 167 -9.76 -11.15 -10.77
C GLU A 167 -8.53 -10.24 -10.90
N ILE A 168 -8.02 -9.66 -9.80
CA ILE A 168 -6.79 -8.85 -9.86
C ILE A 168 -5.55 -9.72 -10.13
N PHE A 169 -5.51 -10.96 -9.60
CA PHE A 169 -4.43 -11.90 -9.88
C PHE A 169 -4.51 -12.44 -11.31
N ASP A 170 -5.72 -12.79 -11.81
CA ASP A 170 -5.94 -13.16 -13.20
C ASP A 170 -5.45 -12.05 -14.15
N PHE A 171 -5.83 -10.81 -13.86
CA PHE A 171 -5.38 -9.64 -14.62
C PHE A 171 -3.86 -9.49 -14.59
N ALA A 172 -3.25 -9.63 -13.41
CA ALA A 172 -1.80 -9.48 -13.22
C ALA A 172 -1.01 -10.54 -14.02
N LEU A 173 -1.41 -11.81 -13.95
CA LEU A 173 -0.77 -12.88 -14.73
C LEU A 173 -0.94 -12.65 -16.25
N ASN A 174 -2.13 -12.23 -16.67
CA ASN A 174 -2.41 -11.98 -18.08
C ASN A 174 -1.54 -10.87 -18.67
N VAL A 175 -1.52 -9.67 -18.03
CA VAL A 175 -0.74 -8.51 -18.56
C VAL A 175 0.76 -8.74 -18.51
N SER A 176 1.25 -9.53 -17.54
CA SER A 176 2.66 -9.88 -17.43
C SER A 176 3.06 -11.11 -18.27
N SER A 177 2.10 -11.80 -18.88
CA SER A 177 2.30 -13.10 -19.56
C SER A 177 2.98 -14.13 -18.65
N ALA A 178 2.74 -14.03 -17.34
CA ALA A 178 3.33 -14.88 -16.33
C ALA A 178 2.52 -16.18 -16.15
N LYS A 179 3.23 -17.27 -15.82
CA LYS A 179 2.59 -18.50 -15.41
C LYS A 179 2.48 -18.58 -13.90
N LEU A 180 1.39 -19.12 -13.40
CA LEU A 180 1.13 -19.23 -11.96
C LEU A 180 2.26 -19.94 -11.22
N GLU A 181 2.73 -21.08 -11.74
CA GLU A 181 3.78 -21.91 -11.15
C GLU A 181 5.17 -21.27 -11.12
N GLU A 182 5.37 -20.19 -11.90
CA GLU A 182 6.61 -19.40 -11.98
C GLU A 182 6.47 -18.03 -11.27
N SER A 183 5.38 -17.83 -10.53
CA SER A 183 4.99 -16.55 -9.92
C SER A 183 4.94 -16.65 -8.40
N ILE A 184 5.26 -15.54 -7.73
CA ILE A 184 5.16 -15.41 -6.27
C ILE A 184 4.68 -14.02 -5.88
N MET A 185 3.74 -13.92 -4.91
CA MET A 185 3.29 -12.66 -4.30
C MET A 185 4.17 -12.32 -3.10
N ILE A 186 4.55 -11.05 -2.95
CA ILE A 186 5.36 -10.55 -1.84
C ILE A 186 4.63 -9.36 -1.24
N GLY A 187 4.15 -9.47 -0.02
CA GLY A 187 3.34 -8.43 0.61
C GLY A 187 3.24 -8.55 2.13
N ASP A 188 2.70 -7.52 2.77
CA ASP A 188 2.58 -7.41 4.22
C ASP A 188 1.17 -7.64 4.76
N ASN A 189 0.15 -7.58 3.90
CA ASN A 189 -1.23 -7.68 4.34
C ASN A 189 -1.71 -9.16 4.37
N PRO A 190 -2.04 -9.71 5.59
CA PRO A 190 -2.46 -11.09 5.71
C PRO A 190 -3.68 -11.46 4.86
N ASP A 191 -4.68 -10.58 4.79
CA ASP A 191 -5.91 -10.85 4.04
C ASP A 191 -5.76 -10.56 2.54
N ALA A 192 -5.28 -9.36 2.20
CA ALA A 192 -5.20 -8.95 0.80
C ALA A 192 -4.12 -9.71 0.03
N ASP A 193 -2.89 -9.79 0.56
CA ASP A 193 -1.76 -10.35 -0.16
C ASP A 193 -1.64 -11.86 0.05
N ILE A 194 -1.61 -12.29 1.33
CA ILE A 194 -1.27 -13.68 1.67
C ILE A 194 -2.45 -14.59 1.41
N LYS A 195 -3.60 -14.31 2.01
CA LYS A 195 -4.83 -15.09 1.76
C LYS A 195 -5.24 -15.01 0.30
N GLY A 196 -5.15 -13.82 -0.32
CA GLY A 196 -5.45 -13.64 -1.72
C GLY A 196 -4.60 -14.53 -2.62
N ALA A 197 -3.28 -14.52 -2.44
CA ALA A 197 -2.36 -15.38 -3.20
C ALA A 197 -2.61 -16.87 -2.95
N LEU A 198 -2.74 -17.30 -1.68
CA LEU A 198 -3.00 -18.69 -1.33
C LEU A 198 -4.32 -19.21 -1.92
N ASN A 199 -5.40 -18.43 -1.83
CA ASN A 199 -6.69 -18.81 -2.42
C ASN A 199 -6.62 -18.87 -3.94
N TYR A 200 -5.76 -18.07 -4.56
CA TYR A 200 -5.50 -18.09 -5.99
C TYR A 200 -4.62 -19.28 -6.41
N GLY A 201 -3.93 -19.93 -5.48
CA GLY A 201 -2.96 -20.99 -5.73
C GLY A 201 -1.55 -20.48 -6.05
N MET A 202 -1.26 -19.21 -5.77
CA MET A 202 0.04 -18.59 -5.95
C MET A 202 0.86 -18.68 -4.66
N ASP A 203 2.14 -19.04 -4.77
CA ASP A 203 3.06 -18.96 -3.64
C ASP A 203 3.19 -17.53 -3.12
N CYS A 204 3.49 -17.38 -1.84
CA CYS A 204 3.62 -16.04 -1.25
C CYS A 204 4.74 -15.92 -0.21
N VAL A 205 5.27 -14.71 -0.11
CA VAL A 205 6.17 -14.26 0.95
C VAL A 205 5.44 -13.23 1.81
N PHE A 206 5.24 -13.56 3.07
CA PHE A 206 4.72 -12.62 4.05
C PHE A 206 5.86 -11.73 4.58
N VAL A 207 5.78 -10.42 4.31
CA VAL A 207 6.75 -9.42 4.78
C VAL A 207 6.24 -8.84 6.09
N LYS A 208 6.85 -9.22 7.20
CA LYS A 208 6.40 -8.87 8.55
C LYS A 208 7.29 -7.79 9.16
N HIS A 209 7.18 -6.54 8.70
CA HIS A 209 7.91 -5.41 9.28
C HIS A 209 7.46 -5.08 10.71
N THR A 210 6.23 -5.42 11.06
CA THR A 210 5.65 -5.26 12.40
C THR A 210 5.02 -6.57 12.87
N GLU A 211 4.70 -6.67 14.17
CA GLU A 211 4.02 -7.84 14.72
C GLU A 211 2.54 -7.88 14.27
N THR A 212 2.32 -8.32 13.04
CA THR A 212 0.98 -8.50 12.46
C THR A 212 0.56 -9.97 12.55
N PRO A 213 -0.56 -10.29 13.24
CA PRO A 213 -1.09 -11.65 13.25
C PRO A 213 -1.45 -12.12 11.83
N CYS A 214 -1.15 -13.38 11.53
CA CYS A 214 -1.52 -14.02 10.28
C CYS A 214 -2.01 -15.44 10.59
N ASP A 215 -3.28 -15.70 10.32
CA ASP A 215 -3.92 -16.99 10.56
C ASP A 215 -3.68 -17.99 9.41
N PHE A 216 -2.99 -17.57 8.37
CA PHE A 216 -2.64 -18.37 7.19
C PHE A 216 -1.18 -18.82 7.27
N VAL A 217 -0.85 -19.89 6.59
CA VAL A 217 0.53 -20.41 6.48
C VAL A 217 1.10 -19.94 5.12
N PRO A 218 1.89 -18.86 5.08
CA PRO A 218 2.55 -18.41 3.86
C PRO A 218 3.58 -19.43 3.38
N THR A 219 3.95 -19.38 2.09
CA THR A 219 5.07 -20.18 1.58
C THR A 219 6.37 -19.80 2.29
N HIS A 220 6.59 -18.51 2.50
CA HIS A 220 7.71 -17.97 3.28
C HIS A 220 7.25 -16.79 4.14
N THR A 221 7.96 -16.56 5.25
CA THR A 221 7.80 -15.36 6.09
C THR A 221 9.16 -14.72 6.30
N ILE A 222 9.24 -13.42 6.12
CA ILE A 222 10.44 -12.61 6.35
C ILE A 222 10.11 -11.41 7.24
N THR A 223 11.11 -10.93 7.98
CA THR A 223 11.02 -9.71 8.81
C THR A 223 11.89 -8.58 8.26
N HIS A 224 12.69 -8.86 7.25
CA HIS A 224 13.57 -7.90 6.59
C HIS A 224 13.72 -8.25 5.11
N LEU A 225 13.65 -7.26 4.22
CA LEU A 225 13.69 -7.47 2.76
C LEU A 225 14.94 -8.18 2.26
N GLN A 226 16.07 -8.03 2.95
CA GLN A 226 17.31 -8.74 2.62
C GLN A 226 17.13 -10.27 2.61
N GLN A 227 16.20 -10.81 3.41
CA GLN A 227 15.99 -12.26 3.48
C GLN A 227 15.42 -12.83 2.17
N LEU A 228 14.92 -11.99 1.26
CA LEU A 228 14.52 -12.42 -0.08
C LEU A 228 15.70 -12.99 -0.89
N GLU A 229 16.94 -12.56 -0.63
CA GLU A 229 18.14 -13.12 -1.30
C GLU A 229 18.36 -14.61 -1.05
N ALA A 230 17.85 -15.12 0.07
CA ALA A 230 17.94 -16.54 0.41
C ALA A 230 16.78 -17.37 -0.17
N ILE A 231 15.72 -16.72 -0.64
CA ILE A 231 14.52 -17.35 -1.20
C ILE A 231 14.57 -17.32 -2.73
N LEU A 232 15.13 -16.23 -3.28
CA LEU A 232 15.18 -15.86 -4.70
C LEU A 232 16.63 -15.74 -5.17
#